data_56789f1965edcd32502f2bf862a5d8c5
#
_entry.id   56789f1965edcd32502f2bf862a5d8c5
#
_cell.length_a   1.000
_cell.length_b   1.000
_cell.length_c   1.000
_cell.angle_alpha   90.00
_cell.angle_beta   90.00
_cell.angle_gamma   90.00
#
_symmetry.space_group_name_H-M   'P 1'
#
loop_
_entity.id
_entity.type
_entity.pdbx_description
1 polymer ?
#
loop_
_entity_poly.entity_id
_entity_poly.type
_entity_poly.pdbx_seq_one_letter_code
_entity_poly.pdbx_strand_id
1 'polypeptide(L)'
;MSNNNGSWFSTNKTDGNEFLEKIERLVQRIENSDDYDEAQKENLIRELMNLKRQRLNIMITGGTGCGKSSTINALFKTEEAVIGTGPNPETMEIQKYDWDNLTLWDTPGLGDGREADERHKANIIKMLHETNEKGEMIIDLVLVIVDGSNKD
;
A
#
# COMPACT_ATOMS: atom_id res chain seq x y z
N MET A 1 0.32 10.72 42.81
CA MET A 1 1.26 10.33 41.75
C MET A 1 0.61 9.23 40.93
N SER A 2 -0.09 9.61 39.88
CA SER A 2 -0.85 8.70 39.03
C SER A 2 -0.12 8.60 37.69
N ASN A 3 0.55 7.47 37.49
CA ASN A 3 1.17 7.14 36.21
C ASN A 3 0.08 6.83 35.18
N ASN A 4 -0.17 7.78 34.30
CA ASN A 4 -1.01 7.61 33.15
C ASN A 4 -0.14 7.09 31.98
N ASN A 5 0.20 5.80 32.02
CA ASN A 5 0.71 5.10 30.85
C ASN A 5 -0.47 4.86 29.90
N GLY A 6 -0.82 5.89 29.15
CA GLY A 6 -1.71 5.76 28.00
C GLY A 6 -1.03 4.93 26.94
N SER A 7 -1.45 3.67 26.83
CA SER A 7 -1.12 2.79 25.74
C SER A 7 -1.63 3.40 24.43
N TRP A 8 -0.72 4.02 23.68
CA TRP A 8 -0.97 4.54 22.32
C TRP A 8 -0.98 3.41 21.27
N PHE A 9 -0.75 2.17 21.71
CA PHE A 9 -0.84 0.96 20.87
C PHE A 9 -2.25 0.37 20.93
N SER A 10 -3.26 1.16 20.61
CA SER A 10 -4.48 0.57 20.08
C SER A 10 -4.20 0.30 18.61
N THR A 11 -3.71 -0.90 18.31
CA THR A 11 -3.77 -1.45 16.97
C THR A 11 -5.23 -1.43 16.57
N ASN A 12 -5.63 -0.40 15.85
CA ASN A 12 -6.91 -0.37 15.15
C ASN A 12 -6.86 -1.46 14.07
N LYS A 13 -7.18 -2.67 14.45
CA LYS A 13 -7.62 -3.76 13.58
C LYS A 13 -8.87 -3.38 12.77
N THR A 14 -9.27 -2.09 12.81
CA THR A 14 -10.56 -1.61 12.36
C THR A 14 -10.61 -1.32 10.86
N ASP A 15 -9.52 -0.96 10.20
CA ASP A 15 -9.62 -0.49 8.81
C ASP A 15 -9.71 -1.65 7.81
N GLY A 16 -8.97 -2.75 8.04
CA GLY A 16 -9.12 -3.99 7.25
C GLY A 16 -10.46 -4.68 7.50
N ASN A 17 -10.95 -4.62 8.74
CA ASN A 17 -12.23 -5.20 9.13
C ASN A 17 -13.40 -4.40 8.52
N GLU A 18 -13.30 -3.07 8.42
CA GLU A 18 -14.37 -2.22 7.86
C GLU A 18 -14.61 -2.52 6.36
N PHE A 19 -13.56 -2.73 5.57
CA PHE A 19 -13.69 -3.11 4.17
C PHE A 19 -14.32 -4.49 4.01
N LEU A 20 -13.88 -5.46 4.80
CA LEU A 20 -14.44 -6.81 4.78
C LEU A 20 -15.90 -6.82 5.21
N GLU A 21 -16.25 -6.07 6.26
CA GLU A 21 -17.64 -5.90 6.71
C GLU A 21 -18.52 -5.23 5.64
N LYS A 22 -17.98 -4.26 4.89
CA LYS A 22 -18.71 -3.64 3.76
C LYS A 22 -19.01 -4.65 2.66
N ILE A 23 -18.03 -5.49 2.30
CA ILE A 23 -18.23 -6.56 1.32
C ILE A 23 -19.29 -7.55 1.81
N GLU A 24 -19.24 -7.98 3.05
CA GLU A 24 -20.21 -8.90 3.64
C GLU A 24 -21.65 -8.33 3.64
N ARG A 25 -21.78 -7.05 3.97
CA ARG A 25 -23.09 -6.35 3.88
C ARG A 25 -23.60 -6.25 2.44
N LEU A 26 -22.71 -6.04 1.47
CA LEU A 26 -23.08 -6.03 0.05
C LEU A 26 -23.52 -7.41 -0.42
N VAL A 27 -22.83 -8.47 -0.03
CA VAL A 27 -23.21 -9.85 -0.34
C VAL A 27 -24.63 -10.13 0.21
N GLN A 28 -24.88 -9.83 1.49
CA GLN A 28 -26.20 -10.03 2.09
C GLN A 28 -27.30 -9.23 1.38
N ARG A 29 -27.00 -8.00 0.94
CA ARG A 29 -27.96 -7.20 0.17
C ARG A 29 -28.29 -7.83 -1.17
N ILE A 30 -27.31 -8.35 -1.88
CA ILE A 30 -27.50 -9.02 -3.18
C ILE A 30 -28.30 -10.29 -2.99
N GLU A 31 -27.98 -11.12 -2.00
CA GLU A 31 -28.69 -12.36 -1.69
C GLU A 31 -30.19 -12.12 -1.41
N ASN A 32 -30.50 -11.04 -0.68
CA ASN A 32 -31.87 -10.69 -0.27
C ASN A 32 -32.58 -9.75 -1.25
N SER A 33 -31.97 -9.40 -2.37
CA SER A 33 -32.58 -8.50 -3.37
C SER A 33 -33.46 -9.28 -4.35
N ASP A 34 -34.62 -8.72 -4.65
CA ASP A 34 -35.50 -9.20 -5.71
C ASP A 34 -35.18 -8.57 -7.08
N ASP A 35 -34.22 -7.64 -7.13
CA ASP A 35 -33.84 -6.92 -8.35
C ASP A 35 -32.95 -7.74 -9.30
N TYR A 36 -32.43 -8.89 -8.83
CA TYR A 36 -31.49 -9.73 -9.55
C TYR A 36 -32.02 -11.17 -9.65
N ASP A 37 -31.83 -11.79 -10.79
CA ASP A 37 -32.01 -13.23 -10.92
C ASP A 37 -30.87 -14.02 -10.26
N GLU A 38 -31.03 -15.34 -10.07
CA GLU A 38 -30.05 -16.18 -9.38
C GLU A 38 -28.68 -16.18 -10.08
N ALA A 39 -28.63 -16.17 -11.41
CA ALA A 39 -27.38 -16.13 -12.16
C ALA A 39 -26.65 -14.79 -12.00
N GLN A 40 -27.39 -13.68 -11.95
CA GLN A 40 -26.85 -12.35 -11.67
C GLN A 40 -26.30 -12.26 -10.23
N LYS A 41 -27.06 -12.80 -9.25
CA LYS A 41 -26.62 -12.87 -7.84
C LYS A 41 -25.32 -13.63 -7.70
N GLU A 42 -25.25 -14.84 -8.25
CA GLU A 42 -24.03 -15.66 -8.22
C GLU A 42 -22.82 -14.95 -8.84
N ASN A 43 -23.02 -14.26 -9.97
CA ASN A 43 -21.94 -13.54 -10.63
C ASN A 43 -21.46 -12.37 -9.78
N LEU A 44 -22.37 -11.54 -9.25
CA LEU A 44 -22.02 -10.39 -8.41
C LEU A 44 -21.33 -10.82 -7.11
N ILE A 45 -21.81 -11.88 -6.45
CA ILE A 45 -21.20 -12.41 -5.24
C ILE A 45 -19.79 -12.95 -5.55
N ARG A 46 -19.62 -13.65 -6.66
CA ARG A 46 -18.30 -14.14 -7.09
C ARG A 46 -17.32 -12.99 -7.30
N GLU A 47 -17.72 -11.90 -7.96
CA GLU A 47 -16.88 -10.72 -8.15
C GLU A 47 -16.51 -10.04 -6.82
N LEU A 48 -17.46 -9.90 -5.90
CA LEU A 48 -17.20 -9.35 -4.56
C LEU A 48 -16.24 -10.25 -3.76
N MET A 49 -16.38 -11.56 -3.84
CA MET A 49 -15.48 -12.50 -3.17
C MET A 49 -14.08 -12.50 -3.80
N ASN A 50 -13.98 -12.27 -5.10
CA ASN A 50 -12.70 -12.06 -5.76
C ASN A 50 -12.01 -10.80 -5.25
N LEU A 51 -12.73 -9.67 -5.14
CA LEU A 51 -12.19 -8.43 -4.54
C LEU A 51 -11.72 -8.65 -3.10
N LYS A 52 -12.44 -9.42 -2.30
CA LYS A 52 -12.04 -9.78 -0.92
C LYS A 52 -10.71 -10.54 -0.88
N ARG A 53 -10.41 -11.33 -1.91
CA ARG A 53 -9.20 -12.17 -1.99
C ARG A 53 -8.04 -11.50 -2.70
N GLN A 54 -8.30 -10.45 -3.46
CA GLN A 54 -7.25 -9.73 -4.19
C GLN A 54 -6.35 -9.00 -3.21
N ARG A 55 -5.06 -9.25 -3.31
CA ARG A 55 -4.03 -8.48 -2.64
C ARG A 55 -3.61 -7.37 -3.59
N LEU A 56 -3.71 -6.12 -3.15
CA LEU A 56 -3.27 -4.96 -3.91
C LEU A 56 -1.81 -4.66 -3.59
N ASN A 57 -0.97 -4.60 -4.59
CA ASN A 57 0.44 -4.26 -4.47
C ASN A 57 0.68 -2.85 -5.00
N ILE A 58 1.06 -1.95 -4.12
CA ILE A 58 1.35 -0.55 -4.44
C ILE A 58 2.84 -0.29 -4.26
N MET A 59 3.49 0.19 -5.31
CA MET A 59 4.84 0.71 -5.22
C MET A 59 4.81 2.21 -4.96
N ILE A 60 5.57 2.68 -3.99
CA ILE A 60 5.73 4.10 -3.68
C ILE A 60 7.13 4.54 -4.10
N THR A 61 7.20 5.57 -4.94
CA THR A 61 8.46 6.13 -5.44
C THR A 61 8.45 7.66 -5.42
N GLY A 62 9.60 8.27 -5.58
CA GLY A 62 9.78 9.73 -5.59
C GLY A 62 11.17 10.15 -5.14
N GLY A 63 11.44 11.44 -5.11
CA GLY A 63 12.71 12.00 -4.70
C GLY A 63 13.12 11.67 -3.26
N THR A 64 14.40 11.73 -2.96
CA THR A 64 14.90 11.65 -1.59
C THR A 64 14.34 12.80 -0.78
N GLY A 65 13.86 12.53 0.42
CA GLY A 65 13.29 13.55 1.31
C GLY A 65 11.90 14.07 0.92
N CYS A 66 11.28 13.59 -0.17
CA CYS A 66 9.94 14.04 -0.57
C CYS A 66 8.78 13.52 0.32
N GLY A 67 9.08 12.74 1.36
CA GLY A 67 8.11 12.30 2.34
C GLY A 67 7.47 10.94 2.08
N LYS A 68 8.07 10.05 1.28
CA LYS A 68 7.55 8.70 1.02
C LYS A 68 7.24 7.91 2.29
N SER A 69 8.25 7.69 3.13
CA SER A 69 8.11 6.94 4.38
C SER A 69 7.15 7.65 5.37
N SER A 70 7.19 8.98 5.41
CA SER A 70 6.23 9.76 6.22
C SER A 70 4.80 9.58 5.74
N THR A 71 4.59 9.51 4.40
CA THR A 71 3.27 9.26 3.80
C THR A 71 2.79 7.85 4.15
N ILE A 72 3.66 6.84 4.05
CA ILE A 72 3.36 5.46 4.43
C ILE A 72 2.92 5.42 5.90
N ASN A 73 3.73 5.99 6.82
CA ASN A 73 3.43 5.99 8.25
C ASN A 73 2.10 6.71 8.55
N ALA A 74 1.83 7.84 7.88
CA ALA A 74 0.60 8.60 8.07
C ALA A 74 -0.65 7.87 7.54
N LEU A 75 -0.57 7.28 6.35
CA LEU A 75 -1.69 6.56 5.73
C LEU A 75 -2.05 5.28 6.49
N PHE A 76 -1.04 4.57 6.95
CA PHE A 76 -1.24 3.27 7.61
C PHE A 76 -1.15 3.35 9.13
N LYS A 77 -0.99 4.55 9.69
CA LYS A 77 -0.84 4.78 11.14
C LYS A 77 0.19 3.86 11.75
N THR A 78 1.30 3.66 11.04
CA THR A 78 2.42 2.83 11.46
C THR A 78 3.67 3.69 11.66
N GLU A 79 4.64 3.17 12.40
CA GLU A 79 5.99 3.72 12.52
C GLU A 79 7.02 2.79 11.89
N GLU A 80 6.56 1.80 11.13
CA GLU A 80 7.41 0.75 10.56
C GLU A 80 8.30 1.26 9.42
N ALA A 81 7.82 2.25 8.65
CA ALA A 81 8.63 2.86 7.62
C ALA A 81 9.65 3.81 8.24
N VAL A 82 10.92 3.56 8.01
CA VAL A 82 12.01 4.37 8.54
C VAL A 82 12.03 5.74 7.86
N ILE A 83 11.96 6.81 8.68
CA ILE A 83 11.97 8.19 8.20
C ILE A 83 13.39 8.72 8.29
N GLY A 84 13.95 9.17 7.15
CA GLY A 84 15.23 9.85 7.09
C GLY A 84 15.22 11.20 7.80
N THR A 85 16.11 11.38 8.77
CA THR A 85 16.29 12.65 9.51
C THR A 85 17.57 13.39 9.12
N GLY A 86 18.31 12.89 8.13
CA GLY A 86 19.62 13.43 7.75
C GLY A 86 19.89 13.40 6.25
N PRO A 87 21.09 13.83 5.83
CA PRO A 87 21.49 13.86 4.42
C PRO A 87 21.77 12.47 3.84
N ASN A 88 21.72 11.42 4.63
CA ASN A 88 21.88 10.06 4.16
C ASN A 88 20.50 9.44 3.85
N PRO A 89 20.35 8.85 2.66
CA PRO A 89 19.12 8.12 2.33
C PRO A 89 18.97 6.93 3.27
N GLU A 90 17.83 6.85 3.96
CA GLU A 90 17.63 5.77 4.94
C GLU A 90 17.08 4.50 4.30
N THR A 91 16.38 4.61 3.19
CA THR A 91 15.92 3.46 2.42
C THR A 91 16.93 3.15 1.32
N MET A 92 17.81 2.18 1.54
CA MET A 92 18.85 1.79 0.56
C MET A 92 18.37 0.72 -0.42
N GLU A 93 17.33 -0.01 -0.07
CA GLU A 93 16.75 -1.12 -0.84
C GLU A 93 15.21 -1.00 -0.85
N ILE A 94 14.57 -1.64 -1.81
CA ILE A 94 13.11 -1.72 -1.84
C ILE A 94 12.63 -2.51 -0.62
N GLN A 95 11.80 -1.89 0.21
CA GLN A 95 11.22 -2.51 1.40
C GLN A 95 9.77 -2.88 1.18
N LYS A 96 9.37 -4.02 1.71
CA LYS A 96 8.03 -4.56 1.59
C LYS A 96 7.31 -4.48 2.93
N TYR A 97 6.11 -3.92 2.92
CA TYR A 97 5.21 -3.88 4.07
C TYR A 97 3.89 -4.55 3.71
N ASP A 98 3.46 -5.49 4.52
CA ASP A 98 2.23 -6.27 4.31
C ASP A 98 1.17 -5.91 5.35
N TRP A 99 -0.03 -5.53 4.89
CA TRP A 99 -1.23 -5.33 5.72
C TRP A 99 -2.42 -6.02 5.07
N ASP A 100 -3.03 -6.97 5.75
CA ASP A 100 -4.20 -7.70 5.28
C ASP A 100 -4.18 -8.01 3.76
N ASN A 101 -4.90 -7.22 2.96
CA ASN A 101 -4.98 -7.34 1.51
C ASN A 101 -4.14 -6.32 0.74
N LEU A 102 -3.30 -5.55 1.43
CA LEU A 102 -2.44 -4.52 0.84
C LEU A 102 -0.97 -4.86 1.08
N THR A 103 -0.19 -4.77 0.03
CA THR A 103 1.28 -4.80 0.10
C THR A 103 1.82 -3.48 -0.42
N LEU A 104 2.65 -2.81 0.38
CA LEU A 104 3.39 -1.64 -0.05
C LEU A 104 4.85 -1.98 -0.32
N TRP A 105 5.36 -1.40 -1.39
CA TRP A 105 6.75 -1.49 -1.80
C TRP A 105 7.36 -0.09 -1.75
N ASP A 106 8.07 0.22 -0.66
CA ASP A 106 8.77 1.50 -0.50
C ASP A 106 10.11 1.44 -1.22
N THR A 107 10.36 2.40 -2.10
CA THR A 107 11.57 2.44 -2.90
C THR A 107 12.57 3.45 -2.34
N PRO A 108 13.88 3.24 -2.57
CA PRO A 108 14.88 4.26 -2.31
C PRO A 108 14.54 5.57 -3.01
N GLY A 109 14.87 6.68 -2.37
CA GLY A 109 14.70 8.01 -2.96
C GLY A 109 15.59 8.19 -4.19
N LEU A 110 15.13 9.00 -5.13
CA LEU A 110 15.91 9.46 -6.28
C LEU A 110 16.45 10.86 -5.98
N GLY A 111 17.69 11.15 -6.37
CA GLY A 111 18.35 12.44 -6.14
C GLY A 111 19.58 12.38 -5.23
N ASP A 112 20.05 11.19 -4.87
CA ASP A 112 21.21 11.00 -3.98
C ASP A 112 22.54 10.92 -4.72
N GLY A 113 22.52 11.19 -6.01
CA GLY A 113 23.68 11.17 -6.87
C GLY A 113 23.57 10.15 -8.00
N ARG A 114 24.28 10.43 -9.09
CA ARG A 114 24.08 9.74 -10.37
C ARG A 114 24.21 8.22 -10.30
N GLU A 115 25.20 7.71 -9.58
CA GLU A 115 25.41 6.25 -9.49
C GLU A 115 24.36 5.55 -8.63
N ALA A 116 23.95 6.18 -7.52
CA ALA A 116 22.89 5.67 -6.66
C ALA A 116 21.56 5.67 -7.43
N ASP A 117 21.25 6.78 -8.10
CA ASP A 117 20.04 6.93 -8.89
C ASP A 117 19.91 5.89 -10.01
N GLU A 118 21.00 5.60 -10.73
CA GLU A 118 20.98 4.58 -11.79
C GLU A 118 20.71 3.18 -11.23
N ARG A 119 21.28 2.84 -10.07
CA ARG A 119 21.00 1.56 -9.40
C ARG A 119 19.53 1.50 -8.90
N HIS A 120 19.05 2.58 -8.28
CA HIS A 120 17.69 2.66 -7.77
C HIS A 120 16.67 2.56 -8.91
N LYS A 121 16.90 3.29 -10.02
CA LYS A 121 16.07 3.17 -11.23
C LYS A 121 16.05 1.76 -11.79
N ALA A 122 17.21 1.11 -11.89
CA ALA A 122 17.30 -0.26 -12.40
C ALA A 122 16.50 -1.23 -11.53
N ASN A 123 16.57 -1.10 -10.20
CA ASN A 123 15.80 -1.94 -9.26
C ASN A 123 14.30 -1.69 -9.37
N ILE A 124 13.88 -0.42 -9.47
CA ILE A 124 12.47 -0.05 -9.67
C ILE A 124 11.95 -0.64 -10.98
N ILE A 125 12.66 -0.45 -12.08
CA ILE A 125 12.30 -0.98 -13.39
C ILE A 125 12.20 -2.50 -13.35
N LYS A 126 13.18 -3.17 -12.75
CA LYS A 126 13.16 -4.63 -12.58
C LYS A 126 11.89 -5.06 -11.85
N MET A 127 11.58 -4.44 -10.71
CA MET A 127 10.40 -4.77 -9.90
C MET A 127 9.09 -4.55 -10.64
N LEU A 128 9.00 -3.50 -11.46
CA LEU A 128 7.82 -3.21 -12.28
C LEU A 128 7.56 -4.26 -13.37
N HIS A 129 8.61 -4.99 -13.79
CA HIS A 129 8.49 -6.06 -14.78
C HIS A 129 8.46 -7.46 -14.14
N GLU A 130 8.54 -7.56 -12.82
CA GLU A 130 8.40 -8.85 -12.15
C GLU A 130 6.97 -9.35 -12.27
N THR A 131 6.86 -10.66 -12.54
CA THR A 131 5.57 -11.34 -12.67
C THR A 131 5.45 -12.47 -11.65
N ASN A 132 4.22 -12.78 -11.28
CA ASN A 132 3.90 -13.93 -10.46
C ASN A 132 3.98 -15.24 -11.29
N GLU A 133 3.71 -16.38 -10.66
CA GLU A 133 3.72 -17.70 -11.30
C GLU A 133 2.71 -17.83 -12.48
N LYS A 134 1.72 -16.93 -12.53
CA LYS A 134 0.73 -16.86 -13.62
C LYS A 134 1.13 -15.93 -14.76
N GLY A 135 2.28 -15.25 -14.65
CA GLY A 135 2.74 -14.27 -15.63
C GLY A 135 2.06 -12.89 -15.50
N GLU A 136 1.33 -12.62 -14.41
CA GLU A 136 0.73 -11.30 -14.11
C GLU A 136 1.74 -10.43 -13.39
N MET A 137 1.76 -9.12 -13.68
CA MET A 137 2.64 -8.18 -12.98
C MET A 137 2.34 -8.18 -11.49
N ILE A 138 3.40 -8.12 -10.67
CA ILE A 138 3.27 -8.11 -9.21
C ILE A 138 2.75 -6.75 -8.73
N ILE A 139 3.20 -5.65 -9.33
CA ILE A 139 2.80 -4.30 -8.95
C ILE A 139 1.54 -3.89 -9.70
N ASP A 140 0.48 -3.57 -8.94
CA ASP A 140 -0.82 -3.14 -9.49
C ASP A 140 -0.88 -1.62 -9.69
N LEU A 141 -0.23 -0.86 -8.81
CA LEU A 141 -0.27 0.61 -8.81
C LEU A 141 1.09 1.20 -8.42
N VAL A 142 1.47 2.29 -9.08
CA VAL A 142 2.63 3.11 -8.69
C VAL A 142 2.15 4.46 -8.19
N LEU A 143 2.48 4.79 -6.95
CA LEU A 143 2.26 6.10 -6.34
C LEU A 143 3.57 6.89 -6.38
N VAL A 144 3.58 7.98 -7.14
CA VAL A 144 4.72 8.89 -7.23
C VAL A 144 4.50 10.08 -6.30
N ILE A 145 5.36 10.23 -5.29
CA ILE A 145 5.33 11.36 -4.38
C ILE A 145 6.31 12.42 -4.86
N VAL A 146 5.80 13.61 -5.08
CA VAL A 146 6.59 14.77 -5.52
C VAL A 146 6.52 15.89 -4.50
N ASP A 147 7.64 16.55 -4.28
CA ASP A 147 7.68 17.76 -3.44
C ASP A 147 7.19 18.95 -4.26
N GLY A 148 6.04 19.48 -3.88
CA GLY A 148 5.45 20.66 -4.53
C GLY A 148 6.07 22.00 -4.08
N SER A 149 7.02 21.98 -3.17
CA SER A 149 7.68 23.20 -2.64
C SER A 149 8.81 23.69 -3.54
N ASN A 150 9.35 22.86 -4.42
CA ASN A 150 10.33 23.27 -5.42
C ASN A 150 9.69 24.24 -6.42
N LYS A 151 9.88 25.53 -6.17
CA LYS A 151 9.70 26.55 -7.20
C LYS A 151 11.01 26.64 -7.96
N ASP A 152 10.94 26.38 -9.27
CA ASP A 152 11.99 26.73 -10.21
C ASP A 152 12.36 28.23 -10.11
#